data_c5185b8b8384e2263226745a18a4fa53
#
_entry.id   c5185b8b8384e2263226745a18a4fa53
#
_cell.length_a   1.000
_cell.length_b   1.000
_cell.length_c   1.000
_cell.angle_alpha   90.00
_cell.angle_beta   90.00
_cell.angle_gamma   90.00
#
_symmetry.space_group_name_H-M   'P 1'
#
loop_
_entity.id
_entity.type
_entity.pdbx_description
1 polymer ?
#
loop_
_entity_poly.entity_id
_entity_poly.type
_entity_poly.pdbx_seq_one_letter_code
_entity_poly.pdbx_strand_id
1 'polypeptide(L)'
;VFEIRPVRWLLERNVVVICSGGGGIPTMYDERRKLRGVDAVIDKDRASALLAEEVEAECLLLATDVDAVYLDWGTPEERPVRSTTPEELARHSFPTGSMGPKVEAACTFVERTGGKAIIGALSEIDQMLAGRAGTLIQR
;
A
#
# COMPACT_ATOMS: atom_id res chain seq x y z
N VAL A 1 -6.07 -4.74 12.61
CA VAL A 1 -6.02 -6.17 12.18
C VAL A 1 -6.15 -7.06 13.43
N PHE A 2 -7.05 -8.07 13.42
CA PHE A 2 -7.29 -8.91 14.61
C PHE A 2 -6.08 -9.75 15.01
N GLU A 3 -5.43 -10.38 14.03
CA GLU A 3 -4.29 -11.28 14.25
C GLU A 3 -2.95 -10.56 14.28
N ILE A 4 -2.92 -9.28 14.56
CA ILE A 4 -1.68 -8.49 14.53
C ILE A 4 -0.62 -8.98 15.55
N ARG A 5 -1.04 -9.49 16.73
CA ARG A 5 -0.11 -9.96 17.74
C ARG A 5 0.76 -11.13 17.28
N PRO A 6 0.19 -12.26 16.77
CA PRO A 6 1.01 -13.34 16.23
C PRO A 6 1.88 -12.90 15.05
N VAL A 7 1.43 -11.96 14.20
CA VAL A 7 2.26 -11.40 13.13
C VAL A 7 3.50 -10.73 13.72
N ARG A 8 3.35 -9.84 14.68
CA ARG A 8 4.48 -9.16 15.36
C ARG A 8 5.45 -10.16 16.01
N TRP A 9 4.94 -11.15 16.73
CA TRP A 9 5.79 -12.18 17.36
C TRP A 9 6.64 -12.98 16.37
N LEU A 10 6.12 -13.23 15.18
CA LEU A 10 6.85 -13.90 14.12
C LEU A 10 7.90 -12.97 13.49
N LEU A 11 7.55 -11.71 13.24
CA LEU A 11 8.48 -10.70 12.72
C LEU A 11 9.67 -10.46 13.67
N GLU A 12 9.43 -10.37 14.98
CA GLU A 12 10.49 -10.27 16.02
C GLU A 12 11.48 -11.44 15.99
N ARG A 13 11.09 -12.57 15.39
CA ARG A 13 11.92 -13.77 15.20
C ARG A 13 12.48 -13.92 13.79
N ASN A 14 12.42 -12.84 13.00
CA ASN A 14 12.86 -12.81 11.59
C ASN A 14 12.13 -13.83 10.70
N VAL A 15 10.87 -14.13 10.99
CA VAL A 15 10.03 -15.00 10.16
C VAL A 15 9.32 -14.15 9.11
N VAL A 16 9.35 -14.57 7.86
CA VAL A 16 8.53 -13.97 6.79
C VAL A 16 7.09 -14.40 6.98
N VAL A 17 6.18 -13.43 7.09
CA VAL A 17 4.75 -13.67 7.34
C VAL A 17 3.93 -13.33 6.12
N ILE A 18 3.15 -14.29 5.63
CA ILE A 18 2.16 -14.09 4.56
C ILE A 18 0.80 -13.91 5.22
N CYS A 19 0.16 -12.75 5.02
CA CYS A 19 -1.11 -12.42 5.66
C CYS A 19 -2.04 -11.60 4.74
N SER A 20 -3.27 -11.36 5.21
CA SER A 20 -4.32 -10.57 4.56
C SER A 20 -4.88 -11.10 3.24
N GLY A 21 -4.23 -12.04 2.55
CA GLY A 21 -4.71 -12.59 1.28
C GLY A 21 -5.11 -11.49 0.28
N GLY A 22 -6.35 -11.49 -0.18
CA GLY A 22 -6.89 -10.49 -1.11
C GLY A 22 -7.46 -9.22 -0.46
N GLY A 23 -7.22 -8.97 0.84
CA GLY A 23 -7.73 -7.79 1.57
C GLY A 23 -8.28 -8.10 2.96
N GLY A 24 -8.49 -9.38 3.28
CA GLY A 24 -8.99 -9.83 4.56
C GLY A 24 -10.50 -10.03 4.61
N ILE A 25 -11.00 -10.52 5.73
CA ILE A 25 -12.42 -10.78 5.99
C ILE A 25 -13.01 -9.55 6.68
N PRO A 26 -13.98 -8.84 6.05
CA PRO A 26 -14.58 -7.67 6.66
C PRO A 26 -15.46 -8.05 7.85
N THR A 27 -15.20 -7.42 8.99
CA THR A 27 -15.95 -7.62 10.22
C THR A 27 -16.21 -6.31 10.93
N MET A 28 -17.30 -6.25 11.71
CA MET A 28 -17.61 -5.13 12.58
C MET A 28 -18.20 -5.61 13.91
N TYR A 29 -18.15 -4.76 14.92
CA TYR A 29 -18.86 -5.01 16.17
C TYR A 29 -20.32 -4.52 16.05
N ASP A 30 -21.27 -5.40 16.42
CA ASP A 30 -22.67 -5.01 16.53
C ASP A 30 -22.91 -4.15 17.80
N GLU A 31 -24.16 -3.67 17.98
CA GLU A 31 -24.56 -2.86 19.14
C GLU A 31 -24.30 -3.57 20.49
N ARG A 32 -24.26 -4.89 20.49
CA ARG A 32 -23.95 -5.73 21.66
C ARG A 32 -22.46 -6.06 21.80
N ARG A 33 -21.60 -5.38 21.03
CA ARG A 33 -20.15 -5.60 20.96
C ARG A 33 -19.77 -7.04 20.58
N LYS A 34 -20.60 -7.74 19.80
CA LYS A 34 -20.27 -9.04 19.21
C LYS A 34 -19.71 -8.82 17.81
N LEU A 35 -18.60 -9.52 17.51
CA LEU A 35 -18.00 -9.50 16.19
C LEU A 35 -18.91 -10.21 15.19
N ARG A 36 -19.19 -9.57 14.06
CA ARG A 36 -19.98 -10.11 12.96
C ARG A 36 -19.30 -9.86 11.62
N GLY A 37 -19.50 -10.79 10.68
CA GLY A 37 -19.15 -10.56 9.29
C GLY A 37 -20.00 -9.45 8.68
N VAL A 38 -19.43 -8.72 7.72
CA VAL A 38 -20.09 -7.65 6.98
C VAL A 38 -20.06 -8.01 5.49
N ASP A 39 -21.15 -7.76 4.80
CA ASP A 39 -21.22 -7.91 3.34
C ASP A 39 -20.52 -6.69 2.68
N ALA A 40 -19.21 -6.79 2.53
CA ALA A 40 -18.34 -5.77 1.99
C ALA A 40 -17.09 -6.40 1.38
N VAL A 41 -16.38 -5.63 0.55
CA VAL A 41 -15.06 -5.99 0.03
C VAL A 41 -14.02 -5.01 0.58
N ILE A 42 -12.98 -5.55 1.18
CA ILE A 42 -11.84 -4.73 1.64
C ILE A 42 -10.83 -4.64 0.50
N ASP A 43 -10.46 -3.42 0.13
CA ASP A 43 -9.39 -3.18 -0.83
C ASP A 43 -8.05 -3.66 -0.27
N LYS A 44 -7.32 -4.46 -1.08
CA LYS A 44 -6.06 -5.08 -0.66
C LYS A 44 -4.94 -4.08 -0.41
N ASP A 45 -4.90 -2.98 -1.17
CA ASP A 45 -3.84 -1.96 -1.04
C ASP A 45 -4.03 -1.17 0.25
N ARG A 46 -5.28 -0.81 0.58
CA ARG A 46 -5.63 -0.19 1.88
C ARG A 46 -5.40 -1.13 3.06
N ALA A 47 -5.73 -2.42 2.93
CA ALA A 47 -5.46 -3.41 3.96
C ALA A 47 -3.96 -3.58 4.19
N SER A 48 -3.15 -3.56 3.13
CA SER A 48 -1.69 -3.64 3.20
C SER A 48 -1.09 -2.40 3.88
N ALA A 49 -1.59 -1.20 3.57
CA ALA A 49 -1.14 0.03 4.24
C ALA A 49 -1.46 0.01 5.74
N LEU A 50 -2.67 -0.42 6.12
CA LEU A 50 -3.05 -0.57 7.54
C LEU A 50 -2.17 -1.60 8.25
N LEU A 51 -1.91 -2.75 7.61
CA LEU A 51 -1.04 -3.77 8.18
C LEU A 51 0.38 -3.24 8.37
N ALA A 52 0.94 -2.56 7.34
CA ALA A 52 2.26 -1.97 7.40
C ALA A 52 2.38 -0.92 8.53
N GLU A 53 1.36 -0.08 8.72
CA GLU A 53 1.26 0.85 9.84
C GLU A 53 1.26 0.09 11.20
N GLU A 54 0.42 -0.94 11.34
CA GLU A 54 0.31 -1.69 12.60
C GLU A 54 1.55 -2.53 12.93
N VAL A 55 2.33 -2.98 11.95
CA VAL A 55 3.62 -3.67 12.21
C VAL A 55 4.82 -2.71 12.27
N GLU A 56 4.58 -1.40 12.17
CA GLU A 56 5.61 -0.36 12.19
C GLU A 56 6.65 -0.54 11.07
N ALA A 57 6.18 -0.90 9.87
CA ALA A 57 7.06 -1.10 8.72
C ALA A 57 7.73 0.21 8.29
N GLU A 58 9.00 0.14 7.94
CA GLU A 58 9.77 1.28 7.40
C GLU A 58 9.42 1.58 5.95
N CYS A 59 8.93 0.56 5.22
CA CYS A 59 8.65 0.65 3.80
C CYS A 59 7.39 -0.16 3.44
N LEU A 60 6.49 0.46 2.67
CA LEU A 60 5.37 -0.21 2.00
C LEU A 60 5.69 -0.33 0.51
N LEU A 61 5.81 -1.56 -0.01
CA LEU A 61 6.02 -1.81 -1.42
C LEU A 61 4.74 -2.36 -2.06
N LEU A 62 4.21 -1.65 -3.06
CA LEU A 62 3.03 -2.01 -3.82
C LEU A 62 3.44 -2.44 -5.24
N ALA A 63 3.51 -3.74 -5.44
CA ALA A 63 3.86 -4.32 -6.73
C ALA A 63 2.65 -4.35 -7.68
N THR A 64 2.87 -4.00 -8.93
CA THR A 64 1.87 -3.93 -9.99
C THR A 64 2.45 -4.36 -11.35
N ASP A 65 1.74 -4.14 -12.43
CA ASP A 65 2.10 -4.49 -13.81
C ASP A 65 2.82 -3.38 -14.57
N VAL A 66 2.91 -2.17 -13.99
CA VAL A 66 3.64 -1.04 -14.58
C VAL A 66 4.87 -0.69 -13.76
N ASP A 67 5.90 -0.14 -14.40
CA ASP A 67 7.21 0.15 -13.79
C ASP A 67 7.22 1.37 -12.88
N ALA A 68 6.21 2.25 -12.97
CA ALA A 68 6.09 3.47 -12.15
C ALA A 68 4.65 3.97 -12.09
N VAL A 69 4.40 4.97 -11.26
CA VAL A 69 3.23 5.85 -11.38
C VAL A 69 3.47 6.80 -12.53
N TYR A 70 2.49 6.96 -13.40
CA TYR A 70 2.53 7.88 -14.53
C TYR A 70 1.55 9.02 -14.32
N LEU A 71 1.97 10.23 -14.64
CA LEU A 71 1.08 11.37 -14.82
C LEU A 71 0.64 11.43 -16.30
N ASP A 72 -0.56 11.95 -16.51
CA ASP A 72 -1.15 12.15 -17.85
C ASP A 72 -1.20 10.87 -18.70
N TRP A 73 -1.48 9.73 -18.02
CA TRP A 73 -1.52 8.39 -18.63
C TRP A 73 -2.38 8.33 -19.89
N GLY A 74 -1.82 7.77 -20.97
CA GLY A 74 -2.50 7.61 -22.25
C GLY A 74 -2.58 8.89 -23.08
N THR A 75 -1.90 9.97 -22.69
CA THR A 75 -1.80 11.21 -23.46
C THR A 75 -0.38 11.41 -24.03
N PRO A 76 -0.18 12.35 -24.98
CA PRO A 76 1.18 12.69 -25.47
C PRO A 76 2.11 13.26 -24.37
N GLU A 77 1.54 13.75 -23.28
CA GLU A 77 2.25 14.31 -22.13
C GLU A 77 2.57 13.26 -21.03
N GLU A 78 2.27 12.00 -21.30
CA GLU A 78 2.52 10.89 -20.38
C GLU A 78 3.98 10.86 -19.92
N ARG A 79 4.18 10.80 -18.60
CA ARG A 79 5.52 10.75 -18.02
C ARG A 79 5.56 9.96 -16.70
N PRO A 80 6.60 9.15 -16.49
CA PRO A 80 6.78 8.43 -15.23
C PRO A 80 7.22 9.38 -14.11
N VAL A 81 6.74 9.10 -12.90
CA VAL A 81 7.18 9.76 -11.67
C VAL A 81 8.17 8.85 -10.96
N ARG A 82 9.40 9.28 -10.73
CA ARG A 82 10.42 8.47 -10.05
C ARG A 82 10.52 8.74 -8.55
N SER A 83 10.29 10.00 -8.15
CA SER A 83 10.25 10.39 -6.74
C SER A 83 9.24 11.52 -6.55
N THR A 84 8.49 11.48 -5.46
CA THR A 84 7.42 12.45 -5.20
C THR A 84 7.02 12.46 -3.73
N THR A 85 6.13 13.39 -3.36
CA THR A 85 5.50 13.47 -2.06
C THR A 85 4.00 13.21 -2.13
N PRO A 86 3.33 12.88 -1.02
CA PRO A 86 1.87 12.79 -0.97
C PRO A 86 1.17 14.07 -1.45
N GLU A 87 1.69 15.24 -1.09
CA GLU A 87 1.12 16.54 -1.47
C GLU A 87 1.20 16.80 -2.97
N GLU A 88 2.26 16.33 -3.63
CA GLU A 88 2.40 16.43 -5.08
C GLU A 88 1.39 15.51 -5.78
N LEU A 89 1.30 14.26 -5.35
CA LEU A 89 0.35 13.29 -5.92
C LEU A 89 -1.11 13.71 -5.72
N ALA A 90 -1.44 14.37 -4.61
CA ALA A 90 -2.79 14.87 -4.33
C ALA A 90 -3.28 15.93 -5.33
N ARG A 91 -2.40 16.52 -6.13
CA ARG A 91 -2.74 17.49 -7.18
C ARG A 91 -3.17 16.83 -8.48
N HIS A 92 -3.02 15.51 -8.57
CA HIS A 92 -3.31 14.72 -9.78
C HIS A 92 -4.45 13.74 -9.54
N SER A 93 -5.10 13.33 -10.61
CA SER A 93 -6.16 12.32 -10.58
C SER A 93 -5.64 11.02 -11.18
N PHE A 94 -5.93 9.91 -10.52
CA PHE A 94 -5.54 8.57 -10.95
C PHE A 94 -6.78 7.68 -11.17
N PRO A 95 -6.74 6.71 -12.11
CA PRO A 95 -7.86 5.81 -12.35
C PRO A 95 -8.28 5.06 -11.09
N THR A 96 -9.57 5.16 -10.73
CA THR A 96 -10.13 4.61 -9.47
C THR A 96 -10.13 3.08 -9.41
N GLY A 97 -10.08 2.40 -10.55
CA GLY A 97 -10.09 0.94 -10.63
C GLY A 97 -8.69 0.28 -10.65
N SER A 98 -7.61 1.06 -10.67
CA SER A 98 -6.25 0.52 -10.83
C SER A 98 -5.21 1.27 -9.98
N MET A 99 -4.65 2.35 -10.48
CA MET A 99 -3.56 3.10 -9.82
C MET A 99 -4.05 3.94 -8.64
N GLY A 100 -5.26 4.50 -8.69
CA GLY A 100 -5.81 5.37 -7.64
C GLY A 100 -5.75 4.77 -6.24
N PRO A 101 -6.29 3.56 -6.00
CA PRO A 101 -6.22 2.92 -4.68
C PRO A 101 -4.79 2.69 -4.17
N LYS A 102 -3.83 2.38 -5.07
CA LYS A 102 -2.42 2.19 -4.71
C LYS A 102 -1.77 3.50 -4.28
N VAL A 103 -1.98 4.56 -5.05
CA VAL A 103 -1.48 5.90 -4.72
C VAL A 103 -2.06 6.37 -3.38
N GLU A 104 -3.37 6.21 -3.18
CA GLU A 104 -4.04 6.58 -1.93
C GLU A 104 -3.47 5.80 -0.73
N ALA A 105 -3.31 4.47 -0.87
CA ALA A 105 -2.76 3.62 0.19
C ALA A 105 -1.31 3.99 0.52
N ALA A 106 -0.48 4.22 -0.50
CA ALA A 106 0.91 4.64 -0.34
C ALA A 106 1.03 6.01 0.35
N CYS A 107 0.26 7.01 -0.10
CA CYS A 107 0.24 8.34 0.51
C CYS A 107 -0.22 8.28 1.97
N THR A 108 -1.31 7.56 2.25
CA THR A 108 -1.82 7.38 3.62
C THR A 108 -0.77 6.75 4.54
N PHE A 109 -0.05 5.74 4.08
CA PHE A 109 1.03 5.12 4.86
C PHE A 109 2.14 6.12 5.17
N VAL A 110 2.63 6.85 4.16
CA VAL A 110 3.71 7.85 4.33
C VAL A 110 3.29 8.97 5.27
N GLU A 111 2.07 9.48 5.13
CA GLU A 111 1.53 10.56 5.99
C GLU A 111 1.40 10.14 7.46
N ARG A 112 0.96 8.90 7.71
CA ARG A 112 0.73 8.42 9.07
C ARG A 112 1.99 7.95 9.79
N THR A 113 2.90 7.31 9.05
CA THR A 113 4.07 6.68 9.67
C THR A 113 5.35 7.49 9.53
N GLY A 114 5.45 8.37 8.53
CA GLY A 114 6.72 8.99 8.12
C GLY A 114 7.68 8.04 7.42
N GLY A 115 7.25 6.81 7.15
CA GLY A 115 7.97 5.83 6.35
C GLY A 115 8.01 6.20 4.86
N LYS A 116 8.45 5.27 4.03
CA LYS A 116 8.46 5.43 2.56
C LYS A 116 7.56 4.39 1.90
N ALA A 117 6.94 4.73 0.78
CA ALA A 117 6.23 3.77 -0.05
C ALA A 117 6.83 3.72 -1.46
N ILE A 118 6.76 2.56 -2.11
CA ILE A 118 7.27 2.36 -3.47
C ILE A 118 6.19 1.66 -4.28
N ILE A 119 5.88 2.18 -5.47
CA ILE A 119 4.94 1.57 -6.42
C ILE A 119 5.72 1.26 -7.71
N GLY A 120 5.63 0.02 -8.21
CA GLY A 120 6.31 -0.35 -9.44
C GLY A 120 6.11 -1.82 -9.83
N ALA A 121 6.85 -2.26 -10.85
CA ALA A 121 6.66 -3.58 -11.45
C ALA A 121 7.05 -4.73 -10.52
N LEU A 122 6.21 -5.76 -10.48
CA LEU A 122 6.48 -6.98 -9.73
C LEU A 122 7.83 -7.63 -10.11
N SER A 123 8.22 -7.53 -11.37
CA SER A 123 9.49 -8.06 -11.89
C SER A 123 10.72 -7.27 -11.42
N GLU A 124 10.55 -6.09 -10.81
CA GLU A 124 11.63 -5.18 -10.44
C GLU A 124 11.76 -4.94 -8.93
N ILE A 125 11.18 -5.82 -8.10
CA ILE A 125 11.15 -5.66 -6.63
C ILE A 125 12.55 -5.40 -6.05
N ASP A 126 13.56 -6.16 -6.48
CA ASP A 126 14.95 -5.97 -6.00
C ASP A 126 15.50 -4.59 -6.37
N GLN A 127 15.16 -4.09 -7.56
CA GLN A 127 15.57 -2.75 -8.01
C GLN A 127 14.81 -1.65 -7.26
N MET A 128 13.52 -1.87 -6.98
CA MET A 128 12.70 -0.96 -6.18
C MET A 128 13.26 -0.83 -4.75
N LEU A 129 13.58 -1.93 -4.10
CA LEU A 129 14.20 -1.93 -2.76
C LEU A 129 15.57 -1.26 -2.76
N ALA A 130 16.31 -1.37 -3.84
CA ALA A 130 17.61 -0.70 -4.02
C ALA A 130 17.48 0.78 -4.48
N GLY A 131 16.26 1.32 -4.62
CA GLY A 131 16.01 2.70 -5.04
C GLY A 131 16.32 3.00 -6.52
N ARG A 132 16.34 1.98 -7.38
CA ARG A 132 16.68 2.10 -8.81
C ARG A 132 15.48 1.94 -9.75
N ALA A 133 14.34 1.51 -9.26
CA ALA A 133 13.10 1.35 -10.01
C ALA A 133 11.88 1.77 -9.19
N GLY A 134 10.72 1.88 -9.84
CA GLY A 134 9.47 2.28 -9.22
C GLY A 134 9.31 3.79 -9.06
N THR A 135 8.23 4.14 -8.39
CA THR A 135 7.95 5.49 -7.86
C THR A 135 8.16 5.48 -6.35
N LEU A 136 9.15 6.19 -5.88
CA LEU A 136 9.37 6.42 -4.44
C LEU A 136 8.48 7.57 -3.96
N ILE A 137 7.69 7.30 -2.90
CA ILE A 137 6.83 8.28 -2.23
C ILE A 137 7.36 8.44 -0.79
N GLN A 138 7.71 9.66 -0.42
CA GLN A 138 8.22 9.99 0.91
C GLN A 138 7.93 11.47 1.23
N ARG A 139 8.12 11.88 2.50
CA ARG A 139 7.99 13.30 2.89
C ARG A 139 9.17 14.13 2.42
#